data_7ee2af3e1e079e8b1ff57a8830f86e41
#
_entry.id   7ee2af3e1e079e8b1ff57a8830f86e41
#
_cell.length_a   1.000
_cell.length_b   1.000
_cell.length_c   1.000
_cell.angle_alpha   90.00
_cell.angle_beta   90.00
_cell.angle_gamma   90.00
#
_symmetry.space_group_name_H-M   'P 1'
#
loop_
_entity.id
_entity.type
_entity.pdbx_description
1 polymer ?
#
loop_
_entity_poly.entity_id
_entity_poly.type
_entity_poly.pdbx_seq_one_letter_code
_entity_poly.pdbx_strand_id
1 'polypeptide(L)'
;MTAEQYLQRAFLLARQANPKAIRPNPFVGAVVVSENGEMVGEGFHQQAGEAHAEVIAIHQAIGHGAKLDTCTLYVTLEPCSHTGKTPPCTNLIIQHRIPRVVIGSMDPNPLVSGARILQENGVIVEIMVMPDVVALNNTFNINQIQKRPKYVLKSAITLNGKIADSSGKSQWISNNESREHVHKYLRTAADAILTTAKTVLRDNATMNIRIKDQPEQELSLIIFDRNLALLKKENQHLSCFYKRNKSAIYLVTDKVGIKPALPNVEIIHIPMQDEFFDISVLHKELLARNICQVLIEAGGSMNAAMMHAKAVDEIYTFVCPRILMHNAAINQFNSSQIQPMDD
;
A
#
# COMPACT_ATOMS: atom_id res chain seq x y z
N MET A 1 -15.06 -28.72 11.52
CA MET A 1 -14.47 -27.41 11.76
C MET A 1 -15.58 -26.41 12.06
N THR A 2 -15.28 -25.32 12.79
CA THR A 2 -16.25 -24.23 13.04
C THR A 2 -16.24 -23.22 11.89
N ALA A 3 -17.25 -22.35 11.81
CA ALA A 3 -17.31 -21.27 10.82
C ALA A 3 -16.06 -20.36 10.88
N GLU A 4 -15.60 -20.04 12.08
CA GLU A 4 -14.36 -19.26 12.30
C GLU A 4 -13.13 -19.96 11.73
N GLN A 5 -13.02 -21.29 11.88
CA GLN A 5 -11.90 -22.06 11.33
C GLN A 5 -11.88 -22.07 9.80
N TYR A 6 -13.05 -22.09 9.14
CA TYR A 6 -13.13 -21.97 7.68
C TYR A 6 -12.77 -20.56 7.21
N LEU A 7 -13.23 -19.51 7.89
CA LEU A 7 -12.80 -18.13 7.61
C LEU A 7 -11.30 -17.94 7.86
N GLN A 8 -10.75 -18.56 8.90
CA GLN A 8 -9.31 -18.53 9.14
C GLN A 8 -8.52 -19.23 8.02
N ARG A 9 -9.06 -20.31 7.45
CA ARG A 9 -8.47 -20.93 6.25
C ARG A 9 -8.51 -19.99 5.05
N ALA A 10 -9.65 -19.34 4.79
CA ALA A 10 -9.79 -18.32 3.75
C ALA A 10 -8.80 -17.17 3.94
N PHE A 11 -8.60 -16.69 5.17
CA PHE A 11 -7.60 -15.66 5.50
C PHE A 11 -6.17 -16.13 5.19
N LEU A 12 -5.80 -17.35 5.53
CA LEU A 12 -4.47 -17.90 5.21
C LEU A 12 -4.24 -18.00 3.71
N LEU A 13 -5.27 -18.28 2.92
CA LEU A 13 -5.23 -18.27 1.46
C LEU A 13 -5.02 -16.82 0.95
N ALA A 14 -5.81 -15.86 1.43
CA ALA A 14 -5.67 -14.45 1.05
C ALA A 14 -4.24 -13.93 1.24
N ARG A 15 -3.57 -14.30 2.33
CA ARG A 15 -2.19 -13.91 2.64
C ARG A 15 -1.13 -14.43 1.67
N GLN A 16 -1.45 -15.40 0.83
CA GLN A 16 -0.52 -15.93 -0.19
C GLN A 16 -0.38 -14.98 -1.39
N ALA A 17 -1.32 -14.05 -1.57
CA ALA A 17 -1.29 -13.13 -2.68
C ALA A 17 -0.09 -12.15 -2.58
N ASN A 18 0.51 -11.87 -3.73
CA ASN A 18 1.53 -10.83 -3.83
C ASN A 18 0.86 -9.44 -3.86
N PRO A 19 1.12 -8.55 -2.88
CA PRO A 19 0.49 -7.24 -2.82
C PRO A 19 0.68 -6.41 -4.10
N LYS A 20 1.82 -6.51 -4.78
CA LYS A 20 2.08 -5.79 -6.03
C LYS A 20 1.31 -6.35 -7.22
N ALA A 21 0.99 -7.64 -7.20
CA ALA A 21 0.23 -8.26 -8.28
C ALA A 21 -1.28 -7.97 -8.16
N ILE A 22 -1.80 -7.91 -6.93
CA ILE A 22 -3.24 -7.72 -6.71
C ILE A 22 -3.68 -6.26 -6.70
N ARG A 23 -2.79 -5.29 -6.34
CA ARG A 23 -3.18 -3.88 -6.26
C ARG A 23 -3.69 -3.32 -7.58
N PRO A 24 -4.74 -2.48 -7.56
CA PRO A 24 -5.37 -1.84 -6.39
C PRO A 24 -6.42 -2.70 -5.67
N ASN A 25 -6.57 -3.98 -6.00
CA ASN A 25 -7.56 -4.88 -5.43
C ASN A 25 -7.19 -5.31 -3.99
N PRO A 26 -8.18 -5.75 -3.19
CA PRO A 26 -7.96 -6.27 -1.83
C PRO A 26 -7.39 -7.69 -1.85
N PHE A 27 -6.85 -8.10 -0.71
CA PHE A 27 -6.57 -9.49 -0.40
C PHE A 27 -7.88 -10.22 -0.10
N VAL A 28 -8.22 -11.20 -0.93
CA VAL A 28 -9.43 -12.00 -0.74
C VAL A 28 -9.08 -13.47 -0.84
N GLY A 29 -9.64 -14.26 0.08
CA GLY A 29 -9.63 -15.72 0.05
C GLY A 29 -11.02 -16.26 0.28
N ALA A 30 -11.29 -17.43 -0.29
CA ALA A 30 -12.59 -18.09 -0.22
C ALA A 30 -12.44 -19.60 -0.06
N VAL A 31 -13.39 -20.21 0.66
CA VAL A 31 -13.49 -21.65 0.87
C VAL A 31 -14.94 -22.08 0.67
N VAL A 32 -15.16 -23.12 -0.12
CA VAL A 32 -16.48 -23.78 -0.28
C VAL A 32 -16.49 -25.03 0.57
N VAL A 33 -17.50 -25.18 1.42
CA VAL A 33 -17.65 -26.28 2.37
C VAL A 33 -18.98 -27.02 2.11
N SER A 34 -18.93 -28.34 1.99
CA SER A 34 -20.09 -29.18 1.81
C SER A 34 -20.93 -29.26 3.09
N GLU A 35 -22.14 -29.81 3.00
CA GLU A 35 -23.02 -30.07 4.14
C GLU A 35 -22.39 -31.00 5.20
N ASN A 36 -21.45 -31.84 4.78
CA ASN A 36 -20.73 -32.77 5.68
C ASN A 36 -19.53 -32.10 6.38
N GLY A 37 -19.26 -30.81 6.12
CA GLY A 37 -18.14 -30.08 6.69
C GLY A 37 -16.80 -30.30 5.98
N GLU A 38 -16.81 -30.87 4.77
CA GLU A 38 -15.59 -31.03 3.96
C GLU A 38 -15.33 -29.81 3.12
N MET A 39 -14.07 -29.37 3.07
CA MET A 39 -13.65 -28.30 2.16
C MET A 39 -13.50 -28.84 0.75
N VAL A 40 -14.42 -28.47 -0.13
CA VAL A 40 -14.52 -28.98 -1.52
C VAL A 40 -13.96 -28.00 -2.55
N GLY A 41 -13.69 -26.75 -2.15
CA GLY A 41 -13.05 -25.76 -3.02
C GLY A 41 -12.37 -24.66 -2.21
N GLU A 42 -11.24 -24.19 -2.71
CA GLU A 42 -10.44 -23.11 -2.11
C GLU A 42 -9.93 -22.17 -3.20
N GLY A 43 -9.79 -20.88 -2.88
CA GLY A 43 -9.25 -19.92 -3.81
C GLY A 43 -8.81 -18.62 -3.12
N PHE A 44 -7.92 -17.90 -3.78
CA PHE A 44 -7.56 -16.53 -3.40
C PHE A 44 -7.32 -15.70 -4.66
N HIS A 45 -7.51 -14.38 -4.54
CA HIS A 45 -7.27 -13.45 -5.64
C HIS A 45 -5.76 -13.32 -5.89
N GLN A 46 -5.29 -13.72 -7.07
CA GLN A 46 -3.85 -13.85 -7.36
C GLN A 46 -3.29 -12.62 -8.07
N GLN A 47 -4.07 -12.01 -8.96
CA GLN A 47 -3.61 -10.88 -9.79
C GLN A 47 -4.77 -9.96 -10.18
N ALA A 48 -4.53 -8.67 -10.22
CA ALA A 48 -5.52 -7.68 -10.63
C ALA A 48 -6.02 -7.93 -12.07
N GLY A 49 -7.34 -8.06 -12.21
CA GLY A 49 -8.01 -8.35 -13.48
C GLY A 49 -8.22 -9.84 -13.77
N GLU A 50 -7.70 -10.73 -12.95
CA GLU A 50 -7.98 -12.17 -12.99
C GLU A 50 -9.16 -12.54 -12.10
N ALA A 51 -9.46 -13.86 -12.04
CA ALA A 51 -10.58 -14.41 -11.28
C ALA A 51 -10.48 -14.02 -9.78
N HIS A 52 -11.63 -13.70 -9.20
CA HIS A 52 -11.75 -13.47 -7.76
C HIS A 52 -11.68 -14.77 -6.99
N ALA A 53 -11.41 -14.70 -5.69
CA ALA A 53 -11.25 -15.84 -4.80
C ALA A 53 -12.48 -16.78 -4.83
N GLU A 54 -13.68 -16.19 -4.83
CA GLU A 54 -14.95 -16.91 -4.88
C GLU A 54 -15.09 -17.73 -6.16
N VAL A 55 -14.70 -17.14 -7.30
CA VAL A 55 -14.76 -17.79 -8.62
C VAL A 55 -13.85 -19.01 -8.63
N ILE A 56 -12.62 -18.86 -8.13
CA ILE A 56 -11.63 -19.95 -8.07
C ILE A 56 -12.15 -21.07 -7.16
N ALA A 57 -12.63 -20.73 -5.96
CA ALA A 57 -13.12 -21.71 -4.98
C ALA A 57 -14.37 -22.46 -5.50
N ILE A 58 -15.32 -21.76 -6.12
CA ILE A 58 -16.54 -22.35 -6.69
C ILE A 58 -16.18 -23.27 -7.86
N HIS A 59 -15.32 -22.85 -8.77
CA HIS A 59 -14.91 -23.70 -9.91
C HIS A 59 -14.16 -24.94 -9.45
N GLN A 60 -13.32 -24.84 -8.41
CA GLN A 60 -12.66 -26.00 -7.85
C GLN A 60 -13.67 -26.98 -7.22
N ALA A 61 -14.65 -26.46 -6.48
CA ALA A 61 -15.72 -27.31 -5.91
C ALA A 61 -16.53 -28.04 -7.00
N ILE A 62 -16.85 -27.37 -8.11
CA ILE A 62 -17.50 -27.98 -9.28
C ILE A 62 -16.61 -29.07 -9.85
N GLY A 63 -15.32 -28.85 -10.02
CA GLY A 63 -14.36 -29.83 -10.51
C GLY A 63 -14.25 -31.07 -9.64
N HIS A 64 -14.52 -30.97 -8.35
CA HIS A 64 -14.60 -32.08 -7.40
C HIS A 64 -15.99 -32.73 -7.35
N GLY A 65 -16.94 -32.30 -8.18
CA GLY A 65 -18.29 -32.84 -8.23
C GLY A 65 -19.20 -32.46 -7.05
N ALA A 66 -18.87 -31.34 -6.35
CA ALA A 66 -19.66 -30.89 -5.21
C ALA A 66 -21.03 -30.37 -5.64
N LYS A 67 -22.06 -30.67 -4.85
CA LYS A 67 -23.41 -30.13 -4.96
C LYS A 67 -23.44 -28.74 -4.30
N LEU A 68 -23.32 -27.67 -5.09
CA LEU A 68 -23.19 -26.29 -4.56
C LEU A 68 -24.45 -25.80 -3.85
N ASP A 69 -25.62 -26.33 -4.21
CA ASP A 69 -26.92 -26.02 -3.59
C ASP A 69 -27.08 -26.58 -2.16
N THR A 70 -26.09 -27.31 -1.67
CA THR A 70 -25.99 -27.76 -0.26
C THR A 70 -24.73 -27.19 0.45
N CYS A 71 -23.92 -26.40 -0.23
CA CYS A 71 -22.64 -25.89 0.29
C CYS A 71 -22.78 -24.53 1.00
N THR A 72 -21.78 -24.22 1.82
CA THR A 72 -21.57 -22.87 2.38
C THR A 72 -20.30 -22.28 1.81
N LEU A 73 -20.37 -21.04 1.34
CA LEU A 73 -19.20 -20.24 0.95
C LEU A 73 -18.71 -19.39 2.13
N TYR A 74 -17.45 -19.51 2.48
CA TYR A 74 -16.75 -18.67 3.44
C TYR A 74 -15.81 -17.75 2.65
N VAL A 75 -15.92 -16.44 2.82
CA VAL A 75 -15.13 -15.45 2.10
C VAL A 75 -14.65 -14.35 3.03
N THR A 76 -13.41 -13.94 2.88
CA THR A 76 -12.82 -12.93 3.77
C THR A 76 -13.38 -11.53 3.58
N LEU A 77 -13.88 -11.20 2.37
CA LEU A 77 -14.44 -9.88 2.06
C LEU A 77 -15.80 -10.05 1.39
N GLU A 78 -16.70 -9.09 1.58
CA GLU A 78 -18.01 -9.05 0.94
C GLU A 78 -17.91 -9.28 -0.58
N PRO A 79 -18.64 -10.26 -1.16
CA PRO A 79 -18.63 -10.53 -2.59
C PRO A 79 -19.02 -9.30 -3.41
N CYS A 80 -18.28 -9.02 -4.48
CA CYS A 80 -18.55 -7.89 -5.34
C CYS A 80 -19.92 -7.98 -6.03
N SER A 81 -20.60 -6.83 -6.15
CA SER A 81 -21.94 -6.69 -6.72
C SER A 81 -21.99 -5.87 -8.00
N HIS A 82 -20.88 -5.28 -8.41
CA HIS A 82 -20.78 -4.46 -9.62
C HIS A 82 -19.95 -5.17 -10.70
N THR A 83 -20.28 -4.93 -11.96
CA THR A 83 -19.49 -5.42 -13.10
C THR A 83 -18.23 -4.56 -13.25
N GLY A 84 -17.07 -5.19 -13.00
CA GLY A 84 -15.76 -4.61 -13.28
C GLY A 84 -15.17 -5.21 -14.56
N LYS A 85 -13.92 -5.69 -14.47
CA LYS A 85 -13.31 -6.48 -15.55
C LYS A 85 -13.89 -7.91 -15.64
N THR A 86 -14.49 -8.38 -14.56
CA THR A 86 -15.17 -9.68 -14.43
C THR A 86 -16.61 -9.46 -14.00
N PRO A 87 -17.52 -10.43 -14.29
CA PRO A 87 -18.89 -10.42 -13.76
C PRO A 87 -18.89 -10.42 -12.22
N PRO A 88 -19.94 -9.87 -11.57
CA PRO A 88 -20.05 -9.87 -10.12
C PRO A 88 -20.02 -11.26 -9.51
N CYS A 89 -19.30 -11.44 -8.40
CA CYS A 89 -19.26 -12.72 -7.68
C CYS A 89 -20.64 -13.10 -7.13
N THR A 90 -21.48 -12.13 -6.76
CA THR A 90 -22.89 -12.35 -6.35
C THR A 90 -23.67 -13.12 -7.40
N ASN A 91 -23.49 -12.82 -8.70
CA ASN A 91 -24.20 -13.51 -9.78
C ASN A 91 -23.82 -15.00 -9.84
N LEU A 92 -22.53 -15.32 -9.68
CA LEU A 92 -22.06 -16.71 -9.69
C LEU A 92 -22.63 -17.50 -8.50
N ILE A 93 -22.63 -16.88 -7.31
CA ILE A 93 -23.19 -17.49 -6.08
C ILE A 93 -24.68 -17.81 -6.26
N ILE A 94 -25.48 -16.86 -6.79
CA ILE A 94 -26.92 -17.02 -7.04
C ILE A 94 -27.16 -18.06 -8.14
N GLN A 95 -26.42 -17.99 -9.24
CA GLN A 95 -26.53 -18.94 -10.37
C GLN A 95 -26.34 -20.39 -9.92
N HIS A 96 -25.38 -20.64 -9.04
CA HIS A 96 -25.12 -21.97 -8.49
C HIS A 96 -25.95 -22.31 -7.26
N ARG A 97 -26.88 -21.42 -6.86
CA ARG A 97 -27.82 -21.62 -5.74
C ARG A 97 -27.14 -21.96 -4.42
N ILE A 98 -25.96 -21.37 -4.17
CA ILE A 98 -25.26 -21.55 -2.88
C ILE A 98 -26.14 -20.96 -1.78
N PRO A 99 -26.63 -21.75 -0.80
CA PRO A 99 -27.68 -21.32 0.12
C PRO A 99 -27.16 -20.41 1.23
N ARG A 100 -25.87 -20.43 1.54
CA ARG A 100 -25.29 -19.70 2.66
C ARG A 100 -23.91 -19.10 2.31
N VAL A 101 -23.69 -17.86 2.72
CA VAL A 101 -22.41 -17.16 2.61
C VAL A 101 -22.02 -16.57 3.96
N VAL A 102 -20.80 -16.83 4.42
CA VAL A 102 -20.21 -16.27 5.65
C VAL A 102 -19.10 -15.32 5.26
N ILE A 103 -19.22 -14.04 5.68
CA ILE A 103 -18.36 -12.94 5.28
C ILE A 103 -17.48 -12.49 6.44
N GLY A 104 -16.16 -12.44 6.24
CA GLY A 104 -15.18 -12.04 7.25
C GLY A 104 -15.04 -10.51 7.44
N SER A 105 -15.39 -9.71 6.43
CA SER A 105 -15.38 -8.25 6.48
C SER A 105 -16.28 -7.67 5.40
N MET A 106 -16.95 -6.56 5.69
CA MET A 106 -17.68 -5.81 4.68
C MET A 106 -16.72 -5.02 3.78
N ASP A 107 -17.11 -4.83 2.52
CA ASP A 107 -16.35 -3.97 1.61
C ASP A 107 -16.56 -2.49 2.00
N PRO A 108 -15.49 -1.71 2.19
CA PRO A 108 -15.60 -0.29 2.53
C PRO A 108 -16.09 0.59 1.38
N ASN A 109 -16.16 0.07 0.15
CA ASN A 109 -16.67 0.79 -1.00
C ASN A 109 -18.21 0.86 -0.93
N PRO A 110 -18.82 2.05 -0.80
CA PRO A 110 -20.27 2.20 -0.66
C PRO A 110 -21.06 1.75 -1.89
N LEU A 111 -20.40 1.52 -3.02
CA LEU A 111 -21.04 0.99 -4.24
C LEU A 111 -21.17 -0.54 -4.20
N VAL A 112 -20.50 -1.23 -3.27
CA VAL A 112 -20.66 -2.66 -3.06
C VAL A 112 -21.84 -2.91 -2.13
N SER A 113 -22.71 -3.81 -2.52
CA SER A 113 -23.90 -4.22 -1.77
C SER A 113 -24.15 -5.72 -1.94
N GLY A 114 -23.08 -6.48 -1.95
CA GLY A 114 -23.12 -7.92 -2.22
C GLY A 114 -23.93 -8.69 -1.20
N ALA A 115 -23.75 -8.40 0.08
CA ALA A 115 -24.51 -9.02 1.16
C ALA A 115 -26.02 -8.81 0.99
N ARG A 116 -26.44 -7.57 0.71
CA ARG A 116 -27.85 -7.25 0.48
C ARG A 116 -28.42 -7.96 -0.75
N ILE A 117 -27.71 -7.94 -1.87
CA ILE A 117 -28.15 -8.60 -3.11
C ILE A 117 -28.31 -10.10 -2.90
N LEU A 118 -27.38 -10.74 -2.20
CA LEU A 118 -27.46 -12.16 -1.87
C LEU A 118 -28.71 -12.45 -1.01
N GLN A 119 -28.98 -11.65 0.03
CA GLN A 119 -30.15 -11.80 0.89
C GLN A 119 -31.46 -11.62 0.12
N GLU A 120 -31.55 -10.62 -0.75
CA GLU A 120 -32.72 -10.37 -1.62
C GLU A 120 -32.99 -11.54 -2.58
N ASN A 121 -31.97 -12.36 -2.89
CA ASN A 121 -32.08 -13.58 -3.70
C ASN A 121 -32.17 -14.88 -2.88
N GLY A 122 -32.49 -14.80 -1.59
CA GLY A 122 -32.75 -15.94 -0.73
C GLY A 122 -31.51 -16.63 -0.18
N VAL A 123 -30.32 -16.06 -0.33
CA VAL A 123 -29.08 -16.58 0.27
C VAL A 123 -28.99 -16.14 1.74
N ILE A 124 -28.72 -17.06 2.64
CA ILE A 124 -28.46 -16.76 4.05
C ILE A 124 -27.06 -16.13 4.15
N VAL A 125 -26.99 -14.86 4.55
CA VAL A 125 -25.73 -14.14 4.73
C VAL A 125 -25.46 -13.92 6.22
N GLU A 126 -24.29 -14.40 6.65
CA GLU A 126 -23.77 -14.18 8.00
C GLU A 126 -22.49 -13.35 7.94
N ILE A 127 -22.40 -12.30 8.78
CA ILE A 127 -21.22 -11.45 8.88
C ILE A 127 -20.49 -11.84 10.18
N MET A 128 -19.29 -12.38 10.03
CA MET A 128 -18.42 -12.76 11.14
C MET A 128 -17.12 -11.96 11.03
N VAL A 129 -17.12 -10.73 11.55
CA VAL A 129 -15.99 -9.81 11.41
C VAL A 129 -14.73 -10.39 12.05
N MET A 130 -13.68 -10.50 11.25
CA MET A 130 -12.35 -10.93 11.69
C MET A 130 -11.38 -9.74 11.67
N PRO A 131 -10.87 -9.29 12.83
CA PRO A 131 -9.93 -8.16 12.91
C PRO A 131 -8.69 -8.34 12.02
N ASP A 132 -8.16 -9.55 11.92
CA ASP A 132 -6.99 -9.86 11.09
C ASP A 132 -7.27 -9.67 9.59
N VAL A 133 -8.48 -9.97 9.13
CA VAL A 133 -8.92 -9.75 7.74
C VAL A 133 -9.00 -8.24 7.45
N VAL A 134 -9.57 -7.47 8.37
CA VAL A 134 -9.63 -6.00 8.26
C VAL A 134 -8.23 -5.40 8.22
N ALA A 135 -7.33 -5.88 9.08
CA ALA A 135 -5.94 -5.42 9.15
C ALA A 135 -5.15 -5.76 7.87
N LEU A 136 -5.35 -6.96 7.30
CA LEU A 136 -4.72 -7.37 6.05
C LEU A 136 -5.08 -6.42 4.89
N ASN A 137 -6.32 -5.93 4.87
CA ASN A 137 -6.85 -5.03 3.85
C ASN A 137 -6.71 -3.53 4.22
N ASN A 138 -5.90 -3.17 5.22
CA ASN A 138 -5.80 -1.79 5.69
C ASN A 138 -5.44 -0.79 4.57
N THR A 139 -4.50 -1.14 3.68
CA THR A 139 -4.16 -0.28 2.52
C THR A 139 -5.36 -0.06 1.61
N PHE A 140 -6.07 -1.13 1.25
CA PHE A 140 -7.28 -1.05 0.43
C PHE A 140 -8.37 -0.21 1.11
N ASN A 141 -8.61 -0.43 2.39
CA ASN A 141 -9.60 0.31 3.18
C ASN A 141 -9.31 1.83 3.17
N ILE A 142 -8.06 2.24 3.42
CA ILE A 142 -7.66 3.64 3.35
C ILE A 142 -7.89 4.21 1.95
N ASN A 143 -7.48 3.48 0.90
CA ASN A 143 -7.66 3.94 -0.48
C ASN A 143 -9.14 4.12 -0.83
N GLN A 144 -10.03 3.23 -0.36
CA GLN A 144 -11.46 3.31 -0.64
C GLN A 144 -12.18 4.38 0.18
N ILE A 145 -11.88 4.49 1.48
CA ILE A 145 -12.58 5.40 2.39
C ILE A 145 -12.05 6.82 2.26
N GLN A 146 -10.71 6.98 2.29
CA GLN A 146 -10.07 8.29 2.35
C GLN A 146 -9.63 8.82 0.98
N LYS A 147 -9.77 8.02 -0.08
CA LYS A 147 -9.42 8.37 -1.47
C LYS A 147 -7.98 8.87 -1.61
N ARG A 148 -7.07 8.25 -0.89
CA ARG A 148 -5.63 8.53 -0.91
C ARG A 148 -4.79 7.26 -0.74
N PRO A 149 -3.50 7.26 -1.12
CA PRO A 149 -2.58 6.20 -0.74
C PRO A 149 -2.43 6.07 0.77
N LYS A 150 -2.08 4.87 1.23
CA LYS A 150 -1.55 4.67 2.57
C LYS A 150 -0.11 5.17 2.63
N TYR A 151 0.22 5.99 3.62
CA TYR A 151 1.57 6.51 3.83
C TYR A 151 2.22 5.91 5.07
N VAL A 152 3.39 5.31 4.86
CA VAL A 152 4.23 4.75 5.92
C VAL A 152 5.49 5.59 6.03
N LEU A 153 5.71 6.27 7.16
CA LEU A 153 6.90 7.06 7.39
C LEU A 153 7.98 6.19 8.05
N LYS A 154 9.15 6.15 7.46
CA LYS A 154 10.31 5.46 8.04
C LYS A 154 11.42 6.46 8.35
N SER A 155 11.92 6.43 9.57
CA SER A 155 13.14 7.14 9.95
C SER A 155 14.08 6.31 10.82
N ALA A 156 15.35 6.68 10.82
CA ALA A 156 16.34 6.20 11.78
C ALA A 156 16.81 7.40 12.60
N ILE A 157 16.73 7.32 13.90
CA ILE A 157 17.04 8.41 14.81
C ILE A 157 18.08 8.00 15.86
N THR A 158 18.80 8.98 16.36
CA THR A 158 19.60 8.85 17.59
C THR A 158 18.70 8.88 18.83
N LEU A 159 19.21 8.54 19.99
CA LEU A 159 18.45 8.61 21.26
C LEU A 159 17.88 10.01 21.56
N ASN A 160 18.53 11.07 21.06
CA ASN A 160 18.03 12.43 21.20
C ASN A 160 17.29 12.95 19.95
N GLY A 161 16.69 12.04 19.15
CA GLY A 161 15.76 12.38 18.07
C GLY A 161 16.37 12.96 16.80
N LYS A 162 17.69 12.83 16.58
CA LYS A 162 18.36 13.38 15.41
C LYS A 162 18.43 12.37 14.28
N ILE A 163 18.18 12.84 13.03
CA ILE A 163 18.26 12.05 11.80
C ILE A 163 19.52 12.32 10.97
N ALA A 164 20.25 13.38 11.28
CA ALA A 164 21.52 13.75 10.65
C ALA A 164 22.27 14.75 11.53
N ASP A 165 23.59 14.90 11.30
CA ASP A 165 24.40 15.92 11.93
C ASP A 165 24.09 17.33 11.38
N SER A 166 24.81 18.35 11.84
CA SER A 166 24.64 19.75 11.41
C SER A 166 24.99 19.99 9.94
N SER A 167 25.86 19.16 9.33
CA SER A 167 26.13 19.18 7.89
C SER A 167 25.07 18.45 7.08
N GLY A 168 24.21 17.72 7.78
CA GLY A 168 23.16 16.87 7.24
C GLY A 168 23.62 15.47 6.86
N LYS A 169 24.80 15.04 7.27
CA LYS A 169 25.29 13.67 7.06
C LYS A 169 24.52 12.72 7.98
N SER A 170 23.86 11.72 7.39
CA SER A 170 23.04 10.70 8.06
C SER A 170 23.66 9.31 8.08
N GLN A 171 24.68 9.10 7.28
CA GLN A 171 25.35 7.80 7.09
C GLN A 171 26.42 7.57 8.16
N TRP A 172 26.36 6.52 9.01
CA TRP A 172 25.22 5.60 9.18
C TRP A 172 24.74 5.72 10.62
N ILE A 173 23.49 6.15 10.80
CA ILE A 173 22.85 6.19 12.13
C ILE A 173 22.47 4.76 12.53
N SER A 174 21.78 4.02 11.65
CA SER A 174 21.34 2.64 11.89
C SER A 174 22.37 1.59 11.43
N ASN A 175 22.33 0.40 12.02
CA ASN A 175 23.14 -0.76 11.65
C ASN A 175 22.64 -1.44 10.36
N ASN A 176 23.35 -2.47 9.91
CA ASN A 176 23.01 -3.23 8.70
C ASN A 176 21.67 -3.95 8.85
N GLU A 177 21.42 -4.58 10.00
CA GLU A 177 20.18 -5.33 10.27
C GLU A 177 18.94 -4.45 10.13
N SER A 178 18.97 -3.24 10.70
CA SER A 178 17.88 -2.25 10.55
C SER A 178 17.66 -1.88 9.07
N ARG A 179 18.74 -1.73 8.30
CA ARG A 179 18.64 -1.42 6.86
C ARG A 179 18.09 -2.60 6.06
N GLU A 180 18.54 -3.82 6.35
CA GLU A 180 17.99 -5.04 5.74
C GLU A 180 16.50 -5.20 6.05
N HIS A 181 16.08 -4.92 7.29
CA HIS A 181 14.66 -4.91 7.67
C HIS A 181 13.85 -3.94 6.82
N VAL A 182 14.33 -2.70 6.62
CA VAL A 182 13.68 -1.71 5.76
C VAL A 182 13.52 -2.22 4.34
N HIS A 183 14.58 -2.81 3.75
CA HIS A 183 14.51 -3.35 2.41
C HIS A 183 13.56 -4.53 2.30
N LYS A 184 13.62 -5.47 3.26
CA LYS A 184 12.88 -6.74 3.25
C LYS A 184 11.40 -6.57 3.54
N TYR A 185 11.03 -5.62 4.40
CA TYR A 185 9.64 -5.52 4.89
C TYR A 185 8.95 -4.21 4.50
N LEU A 186 9.62 -3.06 4.58
CA LEU A 186 8.95 -1.79 4.30
C LEU A 186 8.97 -1.45 2.81
N ARG A 187 10.12 -1.55 2.14
CA ARG A 187 10.21 -1.25 0.71
C ARG A 187 9.51 -2.27 -0.16
N THR A 188 9.53 -3.57 0.20
CA THR A 188 8.81 -4.60 -0.54
C THR A 188 7.30 -4.44 -0.47
N ALA A 189 6.78 -3.92 0.65
CA ALA A 189 5.35 -3.68 0.84
C ALA A 189 4.84 -2.42 0.11
N ALA A 190 5.72 -1.46 -0.24
CA ALA A 190 5.36 -0.21 -0.88
C ALA A 190 5.32 -0.30 -2.42
N ASP A 191 4.50 0.55 -3.05
CA ASP A 191 4.48 0.74 -4.50
C ASP A 191 5.45 1.83 -4.94
N ALA A 192 5.67 2.82 -4.06
CA ALA A 192 6.58 3.93 -4.31
C ALA A 192 7.33 4.36 -3.05
N ILE A 193 8.51 4.96 -3.25
CA ILE A 193 9.24 5.70 -2.21
C ILE A 193 9.05 7.19 -2.45
N LEU A 194 8.66 7.93 -1.41
CA LEU A 194 8.58 9.39 -1.42
C LEU A 194 9.82 9.97 -0.72
N THR A 195 10.49 10.89 -1.42
CA THR A 195 11.67 11.59 -0.90
C THR A 195 11.72 13.03 -1.42
N THR A 196 12.85 13.71 -1.22
CA THR A 196 13.07 15.09 -1.71
C THR A 196 14.32 15.18 -2.57
N ALA A 197 14.38 16.17 -3.46
CA ALA A 197 15.56 16.48 -4.26
C ALA A 197 16.80 16.69 -3.38
N LYS A 198 16.65 17.32 -2.21
CA LYS A 198 17.74 17.54 -1.25
C LYS A 198 18.35 16.20 -0.78
N THR A 199 17.52 15.20 -0.49
CA THR A 199 18.00 13.86 -0.08
C THR A 199 18.72 13.17 -1.25
N VAL A 200 18.14 13.22 -2.45
CA VAL A 200 18.73 12.60 -3.65
C VAL A 200 20.10 13.24 -3.98
N LEU A 201 20.19 14.57 -3.99
CA LEU A 201 21.42 15.30 -4.29
C LEU A 201 22.52 15.03 -3.27
N ARG A 202 22.16 14.95 -1.98
CA ARG A 202 23.13 14.75 -0.91
C ARG A 202 23.68 13.33 -0.88
N ASP A 203 22.78 12.35 -0.96
CA ASP A 203 23.12 10.94 -0.69
C ASP A 203 23.41 10.17 -1.99
N ASN A 204 23.22 10.77 -3.16
CA ASN A 204 23.21 10.11 -4.47
C ASN A 204 22.43 8.79 -4.44
N ALA A 205 21.24 8.84 -3.80
CA ALA A 205 20.47 7.67 -3.42
C ALA A 205 19.79 7.04 -4.63
N THR A 206 19.95 5.73 -4.81
CA THR A 206 19.25 4.96 -5.85
C THR A 206 17.81 4.64 -5.47
N MET A 207 17.49 4.54 -4.17
CA MET A 207 16.16 4.21 -3.63
C MET A 207 15.58 2.87 -4.15
N ASN A 208 16.43 1.87 -4.34
CA ASN A 208 16.07 0.51 -4.76
C ASN A 208 15.79 -0.40 -3.56
N ILE A 209 15.15 -1.56 -3.82
CA ILE A 209 15.10 -2.69 -2.90
C ILE A 209 16.38 -3.53 -3.13
N ARG A 210 17.15 -3.75 -2.07
CA ARG A 210 18.34 -4.60 -2.07
C ARG A 210 18.19 -5.63 -0.96
N ILE A 211 17.97 -6.87 -1.33
CA ILE A 211 17.90 -8.02 -0.43
C ILE A 211 19.04 -8.93 -0.79
N LYS A 212 19.76 -9.40 0.23
CA LYS A 212 20.89 -10.30 0.04
C LYS A 212 20.47 -11.51 -0.81
N ASP A 213 21.30 -11.90 -1.76
CA ASP A 213 21.10 -13.03 -2.66
C ASP A 213 19.87 -12.93 -3.58
N GLN A 214 19.30 -11.71 -3.75
CA GLN A 214 18.22 -11.42 -4.68
C GLN A 214 18.61 -10.29 -5.65
N PRO A 215 18.08 -10.30 -6.89
CA PRO A 215 18.28 -9.18 -7.80
C PRO A 215 17.66 -7.89 -7.24
N GLU A 216 18.31 -6.77 -7.51
CA GLU A 216 17.76 -5.45 -7.14
C GLU A 216 16.41 -5.22 -7.80
N GLN A 217 15.45 -4.70 -7.04
CA GLN A 217 14.13 -4.35 -7.54
C GLN A 217 13.93 -2.84 -7.43
N GLU A 218 13.22 -2.29 -8.42
CA GLU A 218 12.85 -0.89 -8.42
C GLU A 218 11.40 -0.71 -7.94
N LEU A 219 11.18 0.41 -7.26
CA LEU A 219 9.85 0.95 -6.94
C LEU A 219 9.66 2.24 -7.70
N SER A 220 8.44 2.70 -7.91
CA SER A 220 8.23 4.08 -8.34
C SER A 220 8.86 5.04 -7.34
N LEU A 221 9.40 6.16 -7.83
CA LEU A 221 10.08 7.14 -6.98
C LEU A 221 9.37 8.48 -7.11
N ILE A 222 8.90 9.01 -5.99
CA ILE A 222 8.22 10.31 -5.89
C ILE A 222 9.20 11.28 -5.24
N ILE A 223 9.62 12.31 -5.97
CA ILE A 223 10.62 13.26 -5.50
C ILE A 223 10.04 14.66 -5.50
N PHE A 224 9.90 15.26 -4.33
CA PHE A 224 9.57 16.68 -4.23
C PHE A 224 10.77 17.52 -4.65
N ASP A 225 10.66 18.17 -5.81
CA ASP A 225 11.69 19.02 -6.43
C ASP A 225 11.08 20.29 -6.97
N ARG A 226 10.68 21.20 -6.07
CA ARG A 226 10.02 22.47 -6.40
C ARG A 226 10.78 23.26 -7.47
N ASN A 227 12.11 23.28 -7.38
CA ASN A 227 12.97 24.07 -8.25
C ASN A 227 13.49 23.30 -9.47
N LEU A 228 13.07 22.04 -9.65
CA LEU A 228 13.54 21.12 -10.70
C LEU A 228 15.09 21.03 -10.74
N ALA A 229 15.70 21.08 -9.56
CA ALA A 229 17.14 21.01 -9.42
C ALA A 229 17.73 19.73 -10.02
N LEU A 230 16.99 18.61 -9.95
CA LEU A 230 17.42 17.33 -10.47
C LEU A 230 17.47 17.28 -12.00
N LEU A 231 16.74 18.13 -12.71
CA LEU A 231 16.73 18.17 -14.18
C LEU A 231 17.90 18.97 -14.77
N LYS A 232 18.70 19.65 -13.95
CA LYS A 232 19.88 20.37 -14.41
C LYS A 232 20.92 19.38 -14.96
N LYS A 233 21.67 19.80 -15.99
CA LYS A 233 22.68 18.95 -16.67
C LYS A 233 23.69 18.33 -15.70
N GLU A 234 24.16 19.13 -14.73
CA GLU A 234 25.11 18.69 -13.71
C GLU A 234 24.58 17.54 -12.83
N ASN A 235 23.26 17.34 -12.75
CA ASN A 235 22.63 16.34 -11.89
C ASN A 235 22.15 15.08 -12.63
N GLN A 236 22.29 15.02 -13.96
CA GLN A 236 21.87 13.85 -14.74
C GLN A 236 22.70 12.58 -14.49
N HIS A 237 23.86 12.73 -13.86
CA HIS A 237 24.73 11.61 -13.43
C HIS A 237 24.27 10.93 -12.13
N LEU A 238 23.21 11.41 -11.47
CA LEU A 238 22.72 10.85 -10.21
C LEU A 238 22.23 9.42 -10.38
N SER A 239 22.53 8.59 -9.40
CA SER A 239 22.23 7.16 -9.41
C SER A 239 20.74 6.83 -9.62
N CYS A 240 19.84 7.70 -9.14
CA CYS A 240 18.40 7.53 -9.35
C CYS A 240 17.98 7.62 -10.84
N PHE A 241 18.78 8.24 -11.71
CA PHE A 241 18.46 8.33 -13.14
C PHE A 241 19.14 7.23 -13.97
N TYR A 242 20.44 7.03 -13.82
CA TYR A 242 21.15 6.10 -14.71
C TYR A 242 21.14 4.64 -14.24
N LYS A 243 20.91 4.39 -12.94
CA LYS A 243 20.79 3.01 -12.40
C LYS A 243 19.37 2.47 -12.37
N ARG A 244 18.40 3.28 -12.77
CA ARG A 244 16.98 2.94 -12.76
C ARG A 244 16.40 3.13 -14.16
N ASN A 245 15.78 2.10 -14.70
CA ASN A 245 15.20 2.14 -16.03
C ASN A 245 13.87 1.35 -16.16
N LYS A 246 13.43 0.70 -15.07
CA LYS A 246 12.23 -0.14 -15.06
C LYS A 246 11.02 0.54 -14.44
N SER A 247 11.23 1.48 -13.51
CA SER A 247 10.16 2.13 -12.76
C SER A 247 10.17 3.63 -12.95
N ALA A 248 8.98 4.23 -12.95
CA ALA A 248 8.80 5.67 -13.13
C ALA A 248 9.41 6.49 -11.98
N ILE A 249 9.89 7.69 -12.33
CA ILE A 249 10.32 8.73 -11.40
C ILE A 249 9.37 9.91 -11.58
N TYR A 250 8.65 10.25 -10.54
CA TYR A 250 7.71 11.36 -10.51
C TYR A 250 8.35 12.56 -9.79
N LEU A 251 8.64 13.63 -10.53
CA LEU A 251 9.10 14.89 -9.94
C LEU A 251 7.89 15.78 -9.63
N VAL A 252 7.71 16.07 -8.35
CA VAL A 252 6.61 16.89 -7.84
C VAL A 252 7.06 18.34 -7.76
N THR A 253 6.34 19.24 -8.47
CA THR A 253 6.66 20.67 -8.56
C THR A 253 5.40 21.52 -8.76
N ASP A 254 5.49 22.81 -8.44
CA ASP A 254 4.49 23.84 -8.74
C ASP A 254 4.67 24.48 -10.14
N LYS A 255 5.68 24.06 -10.90
CA LYS A 255 5.98 24.60 -12.24
C LYS A 255 5.24 23.84 -13.33
N VAL A 256 4.67 24.58 -14.28
CA VAL A 256 3.90 24.03 -15.42
C VAL A 256 4.72 24.04 -16.71
N GLY A 257 4.29 23.22 -17.69
CA GLY A 257 4.87 23.24 -19.04
C GLY A 257 6.25 22.60 -19.17
N ILE A 258 6.72 21.90 -18.17
CA ILE A 258 8.04 21.24 -18.16
C ILE A 258 7.93 19.82 -18.74
N LYS A 259 8.76 19.49 -19.72
CA LYS A 259 8.92 18.15 -20.26
C LYS A 259 10.32 17.64 -19.98
N PRO A 260 10.49 16.62 -19.14
CA PRO A 260 11.79 16.00 -18.90
C PRO A 260 12.34 15.34 -20.16
N ALA A 261 13.64 15.42 -20.36
CA ALA A 261 14.31 14.69 -21.45
C ALA A 261 14.59 13.21 -21.13
N LEU A 262 14.43 12.83 -19.86
CA LEU A 262 14.68 11.46 -19.37
C LEU A 262 13.41 10.60 -19.56
N PRO A 263 13.50 9.42 -20.20
CA PRO A 263 12.33 8.67 -20.64
C PRO A 263 11.47 8.07 -19.51
N ASN A 264 12.05 7.85 -18.34
CA ASN A 264 11.35 7.31 -17.18
C ASN A 264 10.99 8.38 -16.13
N VAL A 265 11.12 9.68 -16.48
CA VAL A 265 10.81 10.80 -15.60
C VAL A 265 9.54 11.48 -16.07
N GLU A 266 8.59 11.64 -15.17
CA GLU A 266 7.34 12.37 -15.36
C GLU A 266 7.24 13.53 -14.36
N ILE A 267 6.56 14.60 -14.76
CA ILE A 267 6.23 15.72 -13.85
C ILE A 267 4.82 15.52 -13.31
N ILE A 268 4.70 15.57 -11.99
CA ILE A 268 3.41 15.75 -11.33
C ILE A 268 3.34 17.22 -10.88
N HIS A 269 2.49 17.98 -11.56
CA HIS A 269 2.24 19.37 -11.18
C HIS A 269 1.26 19.42 -10.01
N ILE A 270 1.70 20.02 -8.90
CA ILE A 270 0.87 20.25 -7.73
C ILE A 270 0.90 21.73 -7.38
N PRO A 271 -0.25 22.41 -7.33
CA PRO A 271 -0.31 23.78 -6.93
C PRO A 271 0.14 23.95 -5.48
N MET A 272 0.68 25.15 -5.18
CA MET A 272 0.93 25.55 -3.81
C MET A 272 -0.34 26.12 -3.20
N GLN A 273 -0.61 25.72 -1.96
CA GLN A 273 -1.60 26.35 -1.10
C GLN A 273 -0.83 26.94 0.08
N ASP A 274 -0.82 28.27 0.16
CA ASP A 274 0.07 29.01 1.03
C ASP A 274 1.55 28.65 0.76
N GLU A 275 2.26 28.14 1.74
CA GLU A 275 3.67 27.73 1.60
C GLU A 275 3.85 26.23 1.33
N PHE A 276 2.75 25.45 1.25
CA PHE A 276 2.76 23.99 1.13
C PHE A 276 2.18 23.52 -0.20
N PHE A 277 2.58 22.33 -0.64
CA PHE A 277 1.94 21.66 -1.76
C PHE A 277 0.54 21.18 -1.35
N ASP A 278 -0.44 21.33 -2.25
CA ASP A 278 -1.77 20.71 -2.07
C ASP A 278 -1.66 19.20 -2.19
N ILE A 279 -1.51 18.54 -1.05
CA ILE A 279 -1.31 17.10 -0.99
C ILE A 279 -2.53 16.31 -1.52
N SER A 280 -3.73 16.92 -1.55
CA SER A 280 -4.94 16.27 -2.07
C SER A 280 -4.86 16.01 -3.57
N VAL A 281 -4.17 16.89 -4.31
CA VAL A 281 -3.88 16.69 -5.73
C VAL A 281 -2.91 15.52 -5.90
N LEU A 282 -1.85 15.44 -5.07
CA LEU A 282 -0.92 14.30 -5.11
C LEU A 282 -1.65 12.97 -4.87
N HIS A 283 -2.58 12.93 -3.91
CA HIS A 283 -3.34 11.71 -3.62
C HIS A 283 -4.07 11.17 -4.86
N LYS A 284 -4.76 12.04 -5.60
CA LYS A 284 -5.48 11.67 -6.82
C LYS A 284 -4.53 11.19 -7.90
N GLU A 285 -3.43 11.91 -8.12
CA GLU A 285 -2.41 11.56 -9.13
C GLU A 285 -1.76 10.20 -8.85
N LEU A 286 -1.50 9.88 -7.58
CA LEU A 286 -0.90 8.60 -7.20
C LEU A 286 -1.88 7.44 -7.34
N LEU A 287 -3.13 7.58 -6.88
CA LEU A 287 -4.15 6.53 -7.04
C LEU A 287 -4.46 6.27 -8.51
N ALA A 288 -4.50 7.31 -9.37
CA ALA A 288 -4.69 7.15 -10.81
C ALA A 288 -3.58 6.33 -11.48
N ARG A 289 -2.40 6.26 -10.84
CA ARG A 289 -1.24 5.45 -11.26
C ARG A 289 -1.14 4.11 -10.54
N ASN A 290 -2.19 3.70 -9.82
CA ASN A 290 -2.23 2.50 -8.98
C ASN A 290 -1.14 2.48 -7.87
N ILE A 291 -0.68 3.64 -7.42
CA ILE A 291 0.21 3.77 -6.27
C ILE A 291 -0.67 3.83 -5.02
N CYS A 292 -0.86 2.69 -4.39
CA CYS A 292 -1.77 2.48 -3.26
C CYS A 292 -1.09 2.64 -1.90
N GLN A 293 0.23 2.38 -1.84
CA GLN A 293 1.02 2.50 -0.61
C GLN A 293 2.37 3.16 -0.89
N VAL A 294 2.68 4.19 -0.11
CA VAL A 294 3.90 4.99 -0.25
C VAL A 294 4.75 4.89 1.01
N LEU A 295 6.03 4.59 0.84
CA LEU A 295 7.02 4.66 1.92
C LEU A 295 7.71 6.02 1.88
N ILE A 296 7.61 6.80 2.96
CA ILE A 296 8.28 8.09 3.11
C ILE A 296 9.69 7.85 3.69
N GLU A 297 10.70 8.14 2.89
CA GLU A 297 12.11 8.16 3.30
C GLU A 297 12.70 9.54 2.98
N ALA A 298 12.48 10.51 3.86
CA ALA A 298 12.82 11.91 3.62
C ALA A 298 13.46 12.58 4.85
N GLY A 299 13.82 13.84 4.71
CA GLY A 299 14.33 14.65 5.81
C GLY A 299 13.22 15.25 6.69
N GLY A 300 13.63 15.80 7.85
CA GLY A 300 12.71 16.26 8.89
C GLY A 300 11.65 17.27 8.45
N SER A 301 11.95 18.14 7.49
CA SER A 301 10.95 19.11 6.98
C SER A 301 9.83 18.45 6.19
N MET A 302 10.16 17.44 5.36
CA MET A 302 9.14 16.67 4.64
C MET A 302 8.35 15.78 5.60
N ASN A 303 9.01 15.16 6.56
CA ASN A 303 8.32 14.38 7.59
C ASN A 303 7.29 15.23 8.34
N ALA A 304 7.69 16.45 8.76
CA ALA A 304 6.78 17.39 9.41
C ALA A 304 5.62 17.81 8.50
N ALA A 305 5.89 18.14 7.23
CA ALA A 305 4.86 18.51 6.26
C ALA A 305 3.81 17.41 6.07
N MET A 306 4.24 16.15 5.94
CA MET A 306 3.32 15.01 5.80
C MET A 306 2.51 14.74 7.07
N MET A 307 3.08 15.00 8.25
CA MET A 307 2.35 14.93 9.54
C MET A 307 1.31 16.05 9.64
N HIS A 308 1.66 17.30 9.33
CA HIS A 308 0.73 18.42 9.30
C HIS A 308 -0.44 18.19 8.34
N ALA A 309 -0.17 17.59 7.19
CA ALA A 309 -1.20 17.21 6.22
C ALA A 309 -2.08 16.04 6.69
N LYS A 310 -1.84 15.48 7.88
CA LYS A 310 -2.53 14.28 8.44
C LYS A 310 -2.53 13.10 7.45
N ALA A 311 -1.47 13.00 6.64
CA ALA A 311 -1.37 11.98 5.61
C ALA A 311 -0.72 10.68 6.10
N VAL A 312 0.05 10.72 7.19
CA VAL A 312 0.82 9.57 7.68
C VAL A 312 -0.07 8.62 8.47
N ASP A 313 -0.09 7.34 8.08
CA ASP A 313 -0.88 6.28 8.71
C ASP A 313 -0.06 5.47 9.71
N GLU A 314 1.23 5.24 9.40
CA GLU A 314 2.13 4.45 10.24
C GLU A 314 3.51 5.10 10.29
N ILE A 315 4.17 4.99 11.45
CA ILE A 315 5.54 5.49 11.66
C ILE A 315 6.44 4.34 12.14
N TYR A 316 7.47 4.04 11.37
CA TYR A 316 8.54 3.11 11.75
C TYR A 316 9.80 3.88 12.13
N THR A 317 10.11 3.95 13.41
CA THR A 317 11.27 4.64 13.94
C THR A 317 12.31 3.65 14.46
N PHE A 318 13.49 3.62 13.81
CA PHE A 318 14.64 2.86 14.26
C PHE A 318 15.48 3.72 15.21
N VAL A 319 15.39 3.45 16.50
CA VAL A 319 16.13 4.20 17.53
C VAL A 319 17.51 3.58 17.68
N CYS A 320 18.56 4.37 17.45
CA CYS A 320 19.94 3.92 17.52
C CYS A 320 20.62 4.42 18.79
N PRO A 321 21.43 3.62 19.48
CA PRO A 321 22.09 3.98 20.75
C PRO A 321 23.27 4.96 20.52
N ARG A 322 22.95 6.11 19.94
CA ARG A 322 23.88 7.22 19.66
C ARG A 322 23.28 8.52 20.08
N ILE A 323 24.11 9.51 20.37
CA ILE A 323 23.71 10.88 20.69
C ILE A 323 24.51 11.82 19.79
N LEU A 324 23.83 12.74 19.12
CA LEU A 324 24.43 13.84 18.38
C LEU A 324 24.29 15.12 19.19
N MET A 325 25.39 15.57 19.79
CA MET A 325 25.43 16.66 20.78
C MET A 325 25.29 18.07 20.18
N HIS A 326 25.28 18.22 18.86
CA HIS A 326 25.24 19.52 18.20
C HIS A 326 23.79 20.05 18.07
N ASN A 327 23.52 21.27 18.55
CA ASN A 327 22.17 21.87 18.52
C ASN A 327 21.59 22.02 17.09
N ALA A 328 22.44 22.26 16.08
CA ALA A 328 22.03 22.33 14.68
C ALA A 328 21.87 20.96 14.00
N ALA A 329 22.01 19.84 14.73
CA ALA A 329 21.71 18.52 14.20
C ALA A 329 20.22 18.39 13.85
N ILE A 330 19.91 17.74 12.73
CA ILE A 330 18.58 17.74 12.13
C ILE A 330 17.64 16.80 12.91
N ASN A 331 16.48 17.30 13.31
CA ASN A 331 15.45 16.53 14.00
C ASN A 331 14.66 15.63 13.04
N GLN A 332 14.01 14.58 13.60
CA GLN A 332 13.10 13.71 12.86
C GLN A 332 11.93 14.48 12.24
N PHE A 333 11.38 15.44 12.98
CA PHE A 333 10.37 16.37 12.53
C PHE A 333 10.92 17.79 12.71
N ASN A 334 11.01 18.53 11.61
CA ASN A 334 11.55 19.90 11.62
C ASN A 334 10.47 20.84 11.09
N SER A 335 9.69 21.40 11.99
CA SER A 335 8.65 22.38 11.71
C SER A 335 9.03 23.75 12.26
N SER A 336 8.72 24.81 11.50
CA SER A 336 8.76 26.19 12.00
C SER A 336 7.53 26.55 12.83
N GLN A 337 6.49 25.74 12.79
CA GLN A 337 5.27 25.92 13.58
C GLN A 337 5.39 25.17 14.90
N ILE A 338 5.25 25.89 15.99
CA ILE A 338 5.11 25.31 17.33
C ILE A 338 3.64 24.90 17.48
N GLN A 339 3.37 23.59 17.56
CA GLN A 339 2.06 23.13 18.02
C GLN A 339 2.11 22.99 19.53
N PRO A 340 1.20 23.64 20.29
CA PRO A 340 1.03 23.32 21.70
C PRO A 340 0.66 21.87 21.84
N MET A 341 1.07 21.25 22.94
CA MET A 341 0.51 19.95 23.34
C MET A 341 -0.90 20.24 23.84
N ASP A 342 -1.89 19.86 23.03
CA ASP A 342 -3.27 19.84 23.50
C ASP A 342 -3.41 18.63 24.44
N ASP A 343 -3.99 18.86 25.61
CA ASP A 343 -4.23 17.87 26.67
C ASP A 343 -5.23 16.79 26.23
#